data_e9ce86911c0e28f714962ddf8ec2d84b
#
_entry.id   e9ce86911c0e28f714962ddf8ec2d84b
#
_cell.length_a   1.000
_cell.length_b   1.000
_cell.length_c   1.000
_cell.angle_alpha   90.00
_cell.angle_beta   90.00
_cell.angle_gamma   90.00
#
_symmetry.space_group_name_H-M   'P 1'
#
loop_
_entity.id
_entity.type
_entity.pdbx_description
1 polymer ?
#
loop_
_entity_poly.entity_id
_entity_poly.type
_entity_poly.pdbx_seq_one_letter_code
_entity_poly.pdbx_strand_id
1 'polypeptide(L)'
;MGRIVGIDLGTTNSVIGVLEAGRPVVIANAEGTRTTPSVVGYTKEAELLVGQLARRQLVLSPRNTFSNLKRFVGRAWDELEENSLSVPYNISANEQGNVRITCPATEREYAPEELISSIIRKLVDDAETYIGESVESAVITVPAYFNDSQRQATRDSANLAGIKVERILNEPTSAALAYGFDKSAVRRILVFDLGGGTFDVSLMRVSNGVFDVKATCGDTQLGGNDFDKRIVDWLACDFLEKYKIDLRRDRQALQRLTESAEKAKQELSGVQITPISLPFIATGPDGPLHIETKLDRAQFEKLSIDLLDKLLKPVQSALYDSGWAAEDIDEVVLVGGSTRMPMVQQLVQTLIPNPPCQSVNPDEVVAIGAAIQGGILNGELRDLLLNDVTPLSLGLETVGGLMKVLIPRNTPIPVRQS
;
A
#
# COMPACT_ATOMS: atom_id res chain seq x y z
N MET A 1 19.23 -5.63 24.31
CA MET A 1 18.06 -5.85 23.43
C MET A 1 18.53 -5.57 22.02
N GLY A 2 18.20 -6.45 21.05
CA GLY A 2 18.51 -6.21 19.64
C GLY A 2 17.81 -4.96 19.10
N ARG A 3 18.28 -4.40 18.00
CA ARG A 3 17.65 -3.24 17.37
C ARG A 3 16.27 -3.62 16.80
N ILE A 4 15.30 -2.73 16.96
CA ILE A 4 13.96 -2.86 16.38
C ILE A 4 13.93 -2.00 15.13
N VAL A 5 13.66 -2.61 13.96
CA VAL A 5 13.49 -1.88 12.71
C VAL A 5 12.02 -1.54 12.47
N GLY A 6 11.78 -0.48 11.70
CA GLY A 6 10.45 -0.13 11.21
C GLY A 6 10.29 -0.53 9.76
N ILE A 7 9.25 -1.28 9.43
CA ILE A 7 8.96 -1.73 8.07
C ILE A 7 7.61 -1.17 7.62
N ASP A 8 7.64 -0.39 6.55
CA ASP A 8 6.47 -0.09 5.75
C ASP A 8 6.31 -1.19 4.68
N LEU A 9 5.34 -2.07 4.87
CA LEU A 9 5.04 -3.15 3.93
C LEU A 9 3.98 -2.69 2.92
N GLY A 10 4.40 -1.95 1.90
CA GLY A 10 3.48 -1.38 0.90
C GLY A 10 3.01 -2.37 -0.17
N THR A 11 1.90 -2.06 -0.85
CA THR A 11 1.37 -2.88 -1.95
C THR A 11 2.31 -2.91 -3.16
N THR A 12 2.90 -1.77 -3.49
CA THR A 12 3.77 -1.61 -4.67
C THR A 12 5.25 -1.57 -4.29
N ASN A 13 5.60 -0.80 -3.25
CA ASN A 13 6.94 -0.68 -2.73
C ASN A 13 6.91 -0.80 -1.21
N SER A 14 7.97 -1.37 -0.64
CA SER A 14 8.21 -1.46 0.79
C SER A 14 9.44 -0.67 1.18
N VAL A 15 9.48 -0.20 2.42
CA VAL A 15 10.57 0.63 2.96
C VAL A 15 10.94 0.13 4.35
N ILE A 16 12.24 0.14 4.66
CA ILE A 16 12.74 -0.18 5.99
C ILE A 16 13.53 0.97 6.58
N GLY A 17 13.37 1.22 7.86
CA GLY A 17 14.07 2.24 8.61
C GLY A 17 14.47 1.80 10.00
N VAL A 18 15.38 2.53 10.61
CA VAL A 18 15.89 2.29 11.95
C VAL A 18 16.06 3.62 12.69
N LEU A 19 16.03 3.57 14.02
CA LEU A 19 16.41 4.71 14.86
C LEU A 19 17.92 4.66 15.12
N GLU A 20 18.65 5.72 14.70
CA GLU A 20 20.09 5.88 14.95
C GLU A 20 20.35 7.17 15.71
N ALA A 21 21.00 7.05 16.87
CA ALA A 21 21.32 8.19 17.73
C ALA A 21 20.11 9.14 17.99
N GLY A 22 18.93 8.54 18.18
CA GLY A 22 17.68 9.26 18.44
C GLY A 22 17.03 9.89 17.19
N ARG A 23 17.52 9.59 15.97
CA ARG A 23 16.94 10.04 14.71
C ARG A 23 16.53 8.88 13.83
N PRO A 24 15.36 8.92 13.20
CA PRO A 24 14.96 7.89 12.26
C PRO A 24 15.71 8.03 10.93
N VAL A 25 16.19 6.90 10.42
CA VAL A 25 16.91 6.80 9.14
C VAL A 25 16.25 5.74 8.28
N VAL A 26 15.97 6.08 7.01
CA VAL A 26 15.53 5.12 6.00
C VAL A 26 16.76 4.45 5.40
N ILE A 27 16.77 3.12 5.41
CA ILE A 27 17.88 2.31 4.93
C ILE A 27 17.75 2.12 3.41
N ALA A 28 18.84 2.37 2.68
CA ALA A 28 18.92 2.04 1.27
C ALA A 28 19.14 0.53 1.09
N ASN A 29 18.45 -0.06 0.11
CA ASN A 29 18.63 -1.47 -0.24
C ASN A 29 19.97 -1.71 -0.98
N ALA A 30 20.28 -2.97 -1.25
CA ALA A 30 21.52 -3.37 -1.95
C ALA A 30 21.65 -2.75 -3.35
N GLU A 31 20.53 -2.34 -3.96
CA GLU A 31 20.47 -1.67 -5.26
C GLU A 31 20.68 -0.14 -5.15
N GLY A 32 20.89 0.40 -3.95
CA GLY A 32 21.12 1.81 -3.66
C GLY A 32 19.86 2.69 -3.66
N THR A 33 18.67 2.08 -3.65
CA THR A 33 17.40 2.80 -3.57
C THR A 33 16.78 2.70 -2.17
N ARG A 34 15.99 3.69 -1.76
CA ARG A 34 15.33 3.71 -0.45
C ARG A 34 14.00 2.96 -0.42
N THR A 35 13.47 2.62 -1.59
CA THR A 35 12.26 1.82 -1.75
C THR A 35 12.59 0.50 -2.43
N THR A 36 12.00 -0.58 -1.95
CA THR A 36 12.14 -1.92 -2.53
C THR A 36 10.80 -2.34 -3.12
N PRO A 37 10.73 -2.67 -4.43
CA PRO A 37 9.49 -3.16 -5.03
C PRO A 37 8.95 -4.37 -4.28
N SER A 38 7.65 -4.36 -3.94
CA SER A 38 6.95 -5.48 -3.29
C SER A 38 6.62 -6.57 -4.31
N VAL A 39 7.66 -7.11 -4.94
CA VAL A 39 7.57 -8.09 -6.03
C VAL A 39 8.46 -9.29 -5.69
N VAL A 40 7.90 -10.49 -5.88
CA VAL A 40 8.58 -11.77 -5.71
C VAL A 40 8.49 -12.52 -7.02
N GLY A 41 9.54 -13.20 -7.42
CA GLY A 41 9.55 -14.02 -8.64
C GLY A 41 10.47 -15.20 -8.53
N TYR A 42 10.31 -16.13 -9.47
CA TYR A 42 11.17 -17.29 -9.60
C TYR A 42 11.71 -17.37 -11.03
N THR A 43 13.02 -17.65 -11.17
CA THR A 43 13.62 -17.95 -12.46
C THR A 43 13.09 -19.29 -13.00
N LYS A 44 13.43 -19.64 -14.24
CA LYS A 44 13.09 -20.96 -14.82
C LYS A 44 13.74 -22.12 -14.05
N GLU A 45 14.85 -21.85 -13.39
CA GLU A 45 15.61 -22.78 -12.55
C GLU A 45 15.12 -22.79 -11.10
N ALA A 46 13.94 -22.17 -10.83
CA ALA A 46 13.31 -22.04 -9.51
C ALA A 46 14.14 -21.24 -8.48
N GLU A 47 15.03 -20.34 -8.93
CA GLU A 47 15.73 -19.43 -8.04
C GLU A 47 14.83 -18.26 -7.65
N LEU A 48 14.82 -17.91 -6.36
CA LEU A 48 14.03 -16.82 -5.81
C LEU A 48 14.62 -15.47 -6.17
N LEU A 49 13.78 -14.58 -6.69
CA LEU A 49 14.09 -13.17 -6.92
C LEU A 49 13.13 -12.30 -6.10
N VAL A 50 13.64 -11.23 -5.50
CA VAL A 50 12.84 -10.28 -4.71
C VAL A 50 13.21 -8.84 -5.08
N GLY A 51 12.23 -7.94 -4.99
CA GLY A 51 12.44 -6.52 -5.19
C GLY A 51 12.73 -6.16 -6.64
N GLN A 52 13.77 -5.37 -6.87
CA GLN A 52 14.12 -4.84 -8.19
C GLN A 52 14.47 -5.95 -9.20
N LEU A 53 15.10 -7.04 -8.75
CA LEU A 53 15.42 -8.16 -9.62
C LEU A 53 14.17 -8.86 -10.11
N ALA A 54 13.20 -9.12 -9.21
CA ALA A 54 11.91 -9.69 -9.57
C ALA A 54 11.12 -8.74 -10.49
N ARG A 55 11.13 -7.44 -10.22
CA ARG A 55 10.45 -6.44 -11.05
C ARG A 55 10.93 -6.44 -12.50
N ARG A 56 12.23 -6.63 -12.74
CA ARG A 56 12.81 -6.68 -14.09
C ARG A 56 12.30 -7.85 -14.95
N GLN A 57 11.86 -8.94 -14.33
CA GLN A 57 11.34 -10.09 -15.07
C GLN A 57 9.80 -10.12 -15.23
N LEU A 58 9.06 -9.15 -14.69
CA LEU A 58 7.59 -9.11 -14.75
C LEU A 58 7.06 -9.32 -16.18
N VAL A 59 7.63 -8.63 -17.17
CA VAL A 59 7.24 -8.76 -18.58
C VAL A 59 7.68 -10.09 -19.18
N LEU A 60 8.87 -10.58 -18.81
CA LEU A 60 9.48 -11.77 -19.42
C LEU A 60 8.87 -13.06 -18.86
N SER A 61 8.52 -13.06 -17.59
CA SER A 61 7.99 -14.24 -16.87
C SER A 61 6.81 -13.88 -15.96
N PRO A 62 5.69 -13.35 -16.52
CA PRO A 62 4.57 -12.86 -15.73
C PRO A 62 3.87 -13.94 -14.89
N ARG A 63 3.95 -15.21 -15.32
CA ARG A 63 3.35 -16.33 -14.57
C ARG A 63 4.16 -16.77 -13.34
N ASN A 64 5.44 -16.40 -13.28
CA ASN A 64 6.37 -16.74 -12.20
C ASN A 64 6.78 -15.51 -11.40
N THR A 65 6.09 -14.37 -11.58
CA THR A 65 6.41 -13.12 -10.90
C THR A 65 5.14 -12.51 -10.32
N PHE A 66 5.18 -12.22 -9.02
CA PHE A 66 4.02 -11.91 -8.20
C PHE A 66 4.15 -10.53 -7.61
N SER A 67 3.21 -9.66 -7.92
CA SER A 67 3.06 -8.30 -7.40
C SER A 67 1.69 -8.11 -6.76
N ASN A 68 1.45 -6.98 -6.09
CA ASN A 68 0.17 -6.64 -5.45
C ASN A 68 -0.27 -7.65 -4.36
N LEU A 69 0.65 -8.41 -3.80
CA LEU A 69 0.39 -9.50 -2.85
C LEU A 69 -0.40 -9.05 -1.61
N LYS A 70 -0.22 -7.79 -1.19
CA LYS A 70 -0.93 -7.19 -0.04
C LYS A 70 -2.45 -7.14 -0.24
N ARG A 71 -2.94 -7.16 -1.49
CA ARG A 71 -4.39 -7.22 -1.78
C ARG A 71 -5.01 -8.58 -1.45
N PHE A 72 -4.19 -9.62 -1.31
CA PHE A 72 -4.63 -11.01 -1.08
C PHE A 72 -4.38 -11.50 0.35
N VAL A 73 -3.46 -10.87 1.07
CA VAL A 73 -3.03 -11.30 2.41
C VAL A 73 -4.19 -11.33 3.39
N GLY A 74 -4.38 -12.47 4.08
CA GLY A 74 -5.39 -12.66 5.12
C GLY A 74 -6.84 -12.57 4.63
N ARG A 75 -7.08 -12.72 3.32
CA ARG A 75 -8.43 -12.71 2.72
C ARG A 75 -8.87 -14.11 2.31
N ALA A 76 -10.17 -14.36 2.45
CA ALA A 76 -10.83 -15.45 1.80
C ALA A 76 -11.08 -15.14 0.32
N TRP A 77 -11.25 -16.19 -0.49
CA TRP A 77 -11.47 -16.05 -1.94
C TRP A 77 -12.72 -15.23 -2.30
N ASP A 78 -13.80 -15.41 -1.55
CA ASP A 78 -15.09 -14.73 -1.73
C ASP A 78 -15.08 -13.25 -1.28
N GLU A 79 -14.02 -12.83 -0.56
CA GLU A 79 -13.80 -11.42 -0.20
C GLU A 79 -13.05 -10.65 -1.30
N LEU A 80 -12.59 -11.31 -2.37
CA LEU A 80 -11.83 -10.67 -3.43
C LEU A 80 -12.74 -10.00 -4.45
N GLU A 81 -12.47 -8.74 -4.75
CA GLU A 81 -13.13 -8.04 -5.84
C GLU A 81 -12.61 -8.51 -7.20
N GLU A 82 -13.48 -8.52 -8.23
CA GLU A 82 -13.15 -8.92 -9.59
C GLU A 82 -11.94 -8.15 -10.16
N ASN A 83 -11.81 -6.87 -9.80
CA ASN A 83 -10.67 -6.05 -10.20
C ASN A 83 -9.33 -6.58 -9.66
N SER A 84 -9.31 -7.13 -8.45
CA SER A 84 -8.12 -7.71 -7.84
C SER A 84 -7.68 -9.01 -8.50
N LEU A 85 -8.61 -9.72 -9.15
CA LEU A 85 -8.34 -10.95 -9.90
C LEU A 85 -7.65 -10.71 -11.25
N SER A 86 -7.64 -9.47 -11.74
CA SER A 86 -6.99 -9.09 -13.00
C SER A 86 -5.47 -8.98 -12.84
N VAL A 87 -4.82 -10.12 -12.58
CA VAL A 87 -3.35 -10.23 -12.45
C VAL A 87 -2.78 -11.20 -13.50
N PRO A 88 -1.52 -11.04 -13.92
CA PRO A 88 -0.93 -11.86 -14.98
C PRO A 88 -0.53 -13.27 -14.54
N TYR A 89 -0.60 -13.61 -13.25
CA TYR A 89 -0.33 -14.93 -12.69
C TYR A 89 -1.61 -15.67 -12.29
N ASN A 90 -1.50 -16.94 -11.93
CA ASN A 90 -2.66 -17.74 -11.54
C ASN A 90 -2.91 -17.60 -10.05
N ILE A 91 -4.16 -17.28 -9.72
CA ILE A 91 -4.70 -17.32 -8.35
C ILE A 91 -5.92 -18.24 -8.31
N SER A 92 -6.10 -18.92 -7.20
CA SER A 92 -7.17 -19.89 -6.97
C SER A 92 -7.56 -19.92 -5.49
N ALA A 93 -8.66 -20.58 -5.18
CA ALA A 93 -9.02 -20.94 -3.82
C ALA A 93 -8.56 -22.39 -3.53
N ASN A 94 -8.06 -22.65 -2.32
CA ASN A 94 -7.92 -24.00 -1.82
C ASN A 94 -9.28 -24.55 -1.29
N GLU A 95 -9.29 -25.80 -0.80
CA GLU A 95 -10.51 -26.44 -0.25
C GLU A 95 -11.13 -25.69 0.94
N GLN A 96 -10.34 -24.89 1.67
CA GLN A 96 -10.80 -24.06 2.80
C GLN A 96 -11.22 -22.65 2.37
N GLY A 97 -11.20 -22.34 1.06
CA GLY A 97 -11.53 -21.00 0.56
C GLY A 97 -10.39 -19.96 0.69
N ASN A 98 -9.18 -20.38 1.09
CA ASN A 98 -8.04 -19.47 1.18
C ASN A 98 -7.38 -19.24 -0.17
N VAL A 99 -6.88 -18.04 -0.41
CA VAL A 99 -6.18 -17.68 -1.64
C VAL A 99 -4.89 -18.48 -1.81
N ARG A 100 -4.65 -18.97 -3.02
CA ARG A 100 -3.41 -19.63 -3.45
C ARG A 100 -2.90 -19.03 -4.74
N ILE A 101 -1.58 -18.95 -4.85
CA ILE A 101 -0.85 -18.40 -5.99
C ILE A 101 0.00 -19.51 -6.57
N THR A 102 -0.30 -19.92 -7.81
CA THR A 102 0.42 -20.98 -8.50
C THR A 102 1.68 -20.44 -9.15
N CYS A 103 2.83 -21.07 -8.87
CA CYS A 103 4.11 -20.78 -9.52
C CYS A 103 4.53 -21.94 -10.42
N PRO A 104 4.45 -21.82 -11.75
CA PRO A 104 4.84 -22.92 -12.65
C PRO A 104 6.32 -23.29 -12.55
N ALA A 105 7.22 -22.34 -12.30
CA ALA A 105 8.67 -22.60 -12.23
C ALA A 105 9.05 -23.51 -11.05
N THR A 106 8.30 -23.45 -9.94
CA THR A 106 8.56 -24.27 -8.75
C THR A 106 7.59 -25.46 -8.64
N GLU A 107 6.62 -25.55 -9.53
CA GLU A 107 5.52 -26.54 -9.50
C GLU A 107 4.75 -26.55 -8.16
N ARG A 108 4.66 -25.35 -7.49
CA ARG A 108 4.05 -25.18 -6.17
C ARG A 108 2.97 -24.11 -6.17
N GLU A 109 2.08 -24.25 -5.19
CA GLU A 109 1.14 -23.21 -4.79
C GLU A 109 1.64 -22.57 -3.48
N TYR A 110 1.58 -21.24 -3.43
CA TYR A 110 1.99 -20.43 -2.29
C TYR A 110 0.80 -19.72 -1.68
N ALA A 111 0.80 -19.56 -0.37
CA ALA A 111 -0.02 -18.57 0.29
C ALA A 111 0.58 -17.16 0.05
N PRO A 112 -0.24 -16.10 0.01
CA PRO A 112 0.27 -14.73 -0.07
C PRO A 112 1.32 -14.42 1.01
N GLU A 113 1.12 -14.95 2.23
CA GLU A 113 2.00 -14.79 3.39
C GLU A 113 3.42 -15.34 3.13
N GLU A 114 3.53 -16.48 2.44
CA GLU A 114 4.82 -17.10 2.11
C GLU A 114 5.63 -16.21 1.13
N LEU A 115 4.94 -15.61 0.15
CA LEU A 115 5.61 -14.71 -0.80
C LEU A 115 5.97 -13.38 -0.15
N ILE A 116 5.09 -12.82 0.70
CA ILE A 116 5.36 -11.58 1.44
C ILE A 116 6.53 -11.77 2.41
N SER A 117 6.68 -12.96 3.01
CA SER A 117 7.80 -13.25 3.90
C SER A 117 9.16 -13.06 3.21
N SER A 118 9.24 -13.36 1.91
CA SER A 118 10.45 -13.15 1.10
C SER A 118 10.78 -11.65 0.95
N ILE A 119 9.76 -10.79 0.84
CA ILE A 119 9.96 -9.33 0.80
C ILE A 119 10.50 -8.84 2.15
N ILE A 120 9.88 -9.27 3.25
CA ILE A 120 10.31 -8.91 4.60
C ILE A 120 11.75 -9.37 4.85
N ARG A 121 12.10 -10.61 4.46
CA ARG A 121 13.47 -11.14 4.61
C ARG A 121 14.47 -10.28 3.84
N LYS A 122 14.18 -9.93 2.58
CA LYS A 122 15.04 -9.05 1.77
C LYS A 122 15.27 -7.69 2.45
N LEU A 123 14.23 -7.06 2.98
CA LEU A 123 14.34 -5.79 3.68
C LEU A 123 15.21 -5.92 4.93
N VAL A 124 15.06 -7.00 5.68
CA VAL A 124 15.85 -7.27 6.88
C VAL A 124 17.30 -7.57 6.53
N ASP A 125 17.59 -8.35 5.47
CA ASP A 125 18.95 -8.62 5.00
C ASP A 125 19.68 -7.31 4.61
N ASP A 126 18.97 -6.39 3.93
CA ASP A 126 19.51 -5.07 3.61
C ASP A 126 19.78 -4.24 4.88
N ALA A 127 18.88 -4.32 5.88
CA ALA A 127 19.06 -3.62 7.15
C ALA A 127 20.23 -4.22 7.96
N GLU A 128 20.35 -5.53 8.05
CA GLU A 128 21.47 -6.20 8.72
C GLU A 128 22.82 -5.84 8.08
N THR A 129 22.84 -5.74 6.75
CA THR A 129 24.03 -5.30 6.00
C THR A 129 24.41 -3.85 6.33
N TYR A 130 23.39 -2.96 6.42
CA TYR A 130 23.60 -1.54 6.75
C TYR A 130 24.03 -1.33 8.20
N ILE A 131 23.34 -2.00 9.15
CA ILE A 131 23.54 -1.85 10.59
C ILE A 131 24.84 -2.56 11.05
N GLY A 132 25.22 -3.65 10.38
CA GLY A 132 26.34 -4.53 10.78
C GLY A 132 26.02 -5.49 11.92
N GLU A 133 24.74 -5.63 12.30
CA GLU A 133 24.24 -6.50 13.36
C GLU A 133 22.98 -7.22 12.90
N SER A 134 22.64 -8.35 13.53
CA SER A 134 21.40 -9.08 13.26
C SER A 134 20.17 -8.30 13.75
N VAL A 135 19.09 -8.38 12.97
CA VAL A 135 17.77 -7.81 13.27
C VAL A 135 16.83 -8.93 13.66
N GLU A 136 16.39 -8.94 14.92
CA GLU A 136 15.52 -9.98 15.47
C GLU A 136 14.06 -9.58 15.52
N SER A 137 13.75 -8.27 15.50
CA SER A 137 12.40 -7.77 15.67
C SER A 137 12.10 -6.51 14.86
N ALA A 138 10.81 -6.32 14.57
CA ALA A 138 10.33 -5.19 13.79
C ALA A 138 8.99 -4.64 14.29
N VAL A 139 8.76 -3.35 13.99
CA VAL A 139 7.43 -2.76 13.90
C VAL A 139 7.03 -2.80 12.42
N ILE A 140 5.88 -3.40 12.11
CA ILE A 140 5.39 -3.50 10.73
C ILE A 140 4.09 -2.71 10.58
N THR A 141 3.98 -1.95 9.50
CA THR A 141 2.78 -1.16 9.25
C THR A 141 1.77 -1.91 8.39
N VAL A 142 0.50 -1.59 8.62
CA VAL A 142 -0.63 -2.08 7.83
C VAL A 142 -1.61 -0.93 7.60
N PRO A 143 -2.45 -0.99 6.56
CA PRO A 143 -3.55 -0.07 6.39
C PRO A 143 -4.41 -0.02 7.64
N ALA A 144 -4.91 1.17 8.01
CA ALA A 144 -5.71 1.30 9.22
C ALA A 144 -6.96 0.42 9.16
N TYR A 145 -7.55 0.27 7.99
CA TYR A 145 -8.80 -0.47 7.75
C TYR A 145 -8.62 -1.99 7.56
N PHE A 146 -7.41 -2.53 7.78
CA PHE A 146 -7.19 -3.98 7.81
C PHE A 146 -7.95 -4.63 8.96
N ASN A 147 -8.66 -5.72 8.67
CA ASN A 147 -9.31 -6.55 9.67
C ASN A 147 -8.28 -7.41 10.46
N ASP A 148 -8.75 -8.14 11.46
CA ASP A 148 -7.88 -8.95 12.33
C ASP A 148 -7.16 -10.07 11.54
N SER A 149 -7.85 -10.73 10.60
CA SER A 149 -7.25 -11.77 9.75
C SER A 149 -6.08 -11.23 8.93
N GLN A 150 -6.22 -10.04 8.31
CA GLN A 150 -5.17 -9.42 7.53
C GLN A 150 -3.99 -8.97 8.39
N ARG A 151 -4.25 -8.46 9.60
CA ARG A 151 -3.22 -8.11 10.59
C ARG A 151 -2.46 -9.34 11.07
N GLN A 152 -3.17 -10.43 11.35
CA GLN A 152 -2.55 -11.69 11.76
C GLN A 152 -1.73 -12.28 10.62
N ALA A 153 -2.23 -12.33 9.39
CA ALA A 153 -1.52 -12.82 8.22
C ALA A 153 -0.24 -12.01 7.92
N THR A 154 -0.27 -10.67 8.16
CA THR A 154 0.94 -9.83 8.09
C THR A 154 1.96 -10.23 9.16
N ARG A 155 1.50 -10.52 10.39
CA ARG A 155 2.37 -11.02 11.48
C ARG A 155 2.95 -12.38 11.13
N ASP A 156 2.15 -13.26 10.57
CA ASP A 156 2.58 -14.61 10.17
C ASP A 156 3.62 -14.54 9.03
N SER A 157 3.46 -13.60 8.08
CA SER A 157 4.48 -13.34 7.04
C SER A 157 5.84 -12.96 7.65
N ALA A 158 5.85 -12.13 8.69
CA ALA A 158 7.09 -11.76 9.37
C ALA A 158 7.69 -12.94 10.17
N ASN A 159 6.86 -13.73 10.83
CA ASN A 159 7.30 -14.93 11.53
C ASN A 159 7.93 -15.95 10.57
N LEU A 160 7.35 -16.13 9.37
CA LEU A 160 7.92 -16.95 8.29
C LEU A 160 9.27 -16.42 7.80
N ALA A 161 9.46 -15.09 7.83
CA ALA A 161 10.75 -14.45 7.55
C ALA A 161 11.77 -14.55 8.70
N GLY A 162 11.39 -15.16 9.84
CA GLY A 162 12.23 -15.28 11.02
C GLY A 162 12.32 -14.00 11.87
N ILE A 163 11.36 -13.09 11.74
CA ILE A 163 11.33 -11.78 12.42
C ILE A 163 10.17 -11.73 13.42
N LYS A 164 10.48 -11.38 14.66
CA LYS A 164 9.47 -11.14 15.70
C LYS A 164 8.79 -9.79 15.46
N VAL A 165 7.47 -9.78 15.42
CA VAL A 165 6.71 -8.54 15.34
C VAL A 165 6.42 -7.99 16.71
N GLU A 166 7.09 -6.91 17.10
CA GLU A 166 6.85 -6.22 18.37
C GLU A 166 5.53 -5.47 18.38
N ARG A 167 5.19 -4.86 17.23
CA ARG A 167 3.91 -4.14 17.06
C ARG A 167 3.49 -4.12 15.59
N ILE A 168 2.19 -4.32 15.35
CA ILE A 168 1.53 -3.91 14.10
C ILE A 168 1.03 -2.49 14.32
N LEU A 169 1.41 -1.57 13.43
CA LEU A 169 1.09 -0.15 13.52
C LEU A 169 0.27 0.28 12.29
N ASN A 170 -0.72 1.13 12.46
CA ASN A 170 -1.49 1.67 11.32
C ASN A 170 -0.64 2.65 10.51
N GLU A 171 -0.66 2.55 9.18
CA GLU A 171 0.12 3.39 8.25
C GLU A 171 -0.10 4.89 8.50
N PRO A 172 -1.36 5.41 8.54
CA PRO A 172 -1.57 6.84 8.79
C PRO A 172 -1.12 7.27 10.20
N THR A 173 -1.21 6.38 11.19
CA THR A 173 -0.72 6.64 12.54
C THR A 173 0.81 6.73 12.56
N SER A 174 1.47 5.83 11.83
CA SER A 174 2.92 5.85 11.62
C SER A 174 3.38 7.15 10.95
N ALA A 175 2.72 7.54 9.87
CA ALA A 175 3.02 8.78 9.14
C ALA A 175 2.89 10.02 10.03
N ALA A 176 1.85 10.08 10.86
CA ALA A 176 1.68 11.19 11.79
C ALA A 176 2.74 11.20 12.89
N LEU A 177 3.17 10.04 13.39
CA LEU A 177 4.26 9.95 14.35
C LEU A 177 5.55 10.54 13.78
N ALA A 178 5.87 10.22 12.52
CA ALA A 178 7.02 10.82 11.81
C ALA A 178 6.86 12.33 11.61
N TYR A 179 5.67 12.77 11.20
CA TYR A 179 5.38 14.19 10.98
C TYR A 179 5.47 15.02 12.26
N GLY A 180 4.96 14.53 13.38
CA GLY A 180 4.88 15.22 14.66
C GLY A 180 6.10 15.04 15.55
N PHE A 181 7.09 14.25 15.14
CA PHE A 181 8.24 13.86 15.97
C PHE A 181 9.00 15.07 16.57
N ASP A 182 9.22 16.10 15.78
CA ASP A 182 9.94 17.32 16.20
C ASP A 182 9.01 18.51 16.54
N LYS A 183 7.68 18.28 16.65
CA LYS A 183 6.70 19.37 16.79
C LYS A 183 6.09 19.41 18.20
N SER A 184 6.17 20.57 18.84
CA SER A 184 5.62 20.81 20.19
C SER A 184 4.22 21.46 20.19
N ALA A 185 3.77 22.04 19.06
CA ALA A 185 2.50 22.73 18.99
C ALA A 185 1.30 21.77 18.91
N VAL A 186 0.18 22.17 19.53
CA VAL A 186 -1.09 21.44 19.37
C VAL A 186 -1.59 21.58 17.94
N ARG A 187 -1.87 20.46 17.27
CA ARG A 187 -2.35 20.43 15.88
C ARG A 187 -3.44 19.37 15.73
N ARG A 188 -4.45 19.68 14.94
CA ARG A 188 -5.41 18.71 14.37
C ARG A 188 -4.96 18.37 12.96
N ILE A 189 -4.62 17.13 12.74
CA ILE A 189 -3.99 16.65 11.51
C ILE A 189 -4.95 15.71 10.80
N LEU A 190 -5.09 15.88 9.49
CA LEU A 190 -5.66 14.89 8.60
C LEU A 190 -4.51 14.21 7.87
N VAL A 191 -4.39 12.90 8.02
CA VAL A 191 -3.50 12.05 7.21
C VAL A 191 -4.34 11.46 6.08
N PHE A 192 -3.94 11.72 4.84
CA PHE A 192 -4.57 11.22 3.63
C PHE A 192 -3.56 10.28 2.96
N ASP A 193 -3.75 8.99 3.13
CA ASP A 193 -2.84 7.95 2.66
C ASP A 193 -3.44 7.22 1.46
N LEU A 194 -2.95 7.54 0.26
CA LEU A 194 -3.32 6.87 -0.98
C LEU A 194 -2.11 6.14 -1.55
N GLY A 195 -2.02 4.86 -1.20
CA GLY A 195 -0.98 3.95 -1.69
C GLY A 195 -1.27 3.38 -3.08
N GLY A 196 -0.57 2.31 -3.43
CA GLY A 196 -0.82 1.58 -4.68
C GLY A 196 -2.09 0.73 -4.65
N GLY A 197 -2.50 0.23 -3.48
CA GLY A 197 -3.61 -0.71 -3.36
C GLY A 197 -4.66 -0.37 -2.32
N THR A 198 -4.39 0.57 -1.42
CA THR A 198 -5.25 0.94 -0.30
C THR A 198 -5.36 2.44 -0.16
N PHE A 199 -6.46 2.88 0.42
CA PHE A 199 -6.73 4.27 0.77
C PHE A 199 -7.17 4.36 2.23
N ASP A 200 -6.48 5.15 3.04
CA ASP A 200 -6.80 5.41 4.43
C ASP A 200 -6.83 6.90 4.73
N VAL A 201 -7.78 7.30 5.57
CA VAL A 201 -7.88 8.66 6.12
C VAL A 201 -7.93 8.56 7.63
N SER A 202 -7.06 9.30 8.32
CA SER A 202 -7.09 9.37 9.78
C SER A 202 -7.04 10.82 10.26
N LEU A 203 -7.87 11.12 11.22
CA LEU A 203 -7.92 12.40 11.92
C LEU A 203 -7.33 12.22 13.31
N MET A 204 -6.35 13.04 13.65
CA MET A 204 -5.70 12.95 14.95
C MET A 204 -5.30 14.30 15.51
N ARG A 205 -5.19 14.33 16.82
CA ARG A 205 -4.66 15.46 17.58
C ARG A 205 -3.25 15.14 18.03
N VAL A 206 -2.32 16.01 17.70
CA VAL A 206 -0.95 15.95 18.20
C VAL A 206 -0.75 17.07 19.22
N SER A 207 -0.23 16.77 20.39
CA SER A 207 -0.02 17.75 21.46
C SER A 207 1.08 17.27 22.39
N ASN A 208 2.19 18.00 22.46
CA ASN A 208 3.29 17.75 23.42
C ASN A 208 3.73 16.28 23.45
N GLY A 209 3.99 15.68 22.29
CA GLY A 209 4.40 14.26 22.18
C GLY A 209 3.27 13.24 22.31
N VAL A 210 2.02 13.66 22.56
CA VAL A 210 0.85 12.78 22.57
C VAL A 210 0.17 12.81 21.21
N PHE A 211 0.02 11.64 20.60
CA PHE A 211 -0.68 11.39 19.35
C PHE A 211 -2.00 10.68 19.66
N ASP A 212 -3.11 11.35 19.44
CA ASP A 212 -4.44 10.88 19.82
C ASP A 212 -5.33 10.79 18.57
N VAL A 213 -5.47 9.58 18.03
CA VAL A 213 -6.33 9.31 16.87
C VAL A 213 -7.79 9.50 17.27
N LYS A 214 -8.55 10.26 16.51
CA LYS A 214 -9.98 10.55 16.75
C LYS A 214 -10.89 9.71 15.88
N ALA A 215 -10.53 9.57 14.61
CA ALA A 215 -11.29 8.76 13.67
C ALA A 215 -10.35 8.25 12.57
N THR A 216 -10.66 7.06 12.09
CA THR A 216 -10.04 6.50 10.89
C THR A 216 -11.10 5.87 9.99
N CYS A 217 -10.92 5.99 8.69
CA CYS A 217 -11.78 5.39 7.68
C CYS A 217 -10.95 5.04 6.44
N GLY A 218 -11.37 4.08 5.62
CA GLY A 218 -10.58 3.70 4.46
C GLY A 218 -11.29 2.73 3.51
N ASP A 219 -10.57 2.40 2.45
CA ASP A 219 -10.93 1.38 1.46
C ASP A 219 -9.69 0.54 1.15
N THR A 220 -9.74 -0.74 1.48
CA THR A 220 -8.61 -1.67 1.32
C THR A 220 -8.48 -2.25 -0.11
N GLN A 221 -9.31 -1.79 -1.04
CA GLN A 221 -9.31 -2.19 -2.44
C GLN A 221 -9.21 -1.00 -3.41
N LEU A 222 -8.94 0.22 -2.91
CA LEU A 222 -8.79 1.44 -3.69
C LEU A 222 -7.36 1.98 -3.59
N GLY A 223 -6.69 2.18 -4.71
CA GLY A 223 -5.33 2.73 -4.75
C GLY A 223 -4.85 3.03 -6.16
N GLY A 224 -3.58 3.38 -6.30
CA GLY A 224 -2.95 3.78 -7.56
C GLY A 224 -3.09 2.75 -8.69
N ASN A 225 -3.16 1.46 -8.36
CA ASN A 225 -3.33 0.38 -9.34
C ASN A 225 -4.70 0.43 -10.02
N ASP A 226 -5.72 0.98 -9.36
CA ASP A 226 -7.05 1.13 -9.94
C ASP A 226 -7.05 2.27 -10.98
N PHE A 227 -6.25 3.31 -10.74
CA PHE A 227 -5.99 4.36 -11.73
C PHE A 227 -5.19 3.83 -12.92
N ASP A 228 -4.18 2.98 -12.69
CA ASP A 228 -3.44 2.31 -13.77
C ASP A 228 -4.36 1.46 -14.64
N LYS A 229 -5.28 0.73 -14.00
CA LYS A 229 -6.26 -0.09 -14.70
C LYS A 229 -7.15 0.73 -15.64
N ARG A 230 -7.51 1.97 -15.31
CA ARG A 230 -8.26 2.86 -16.23
C ARG A 230 -7.51 3.11 -17.52
N ILE A 231 -6.18 3.30 -17.44
CA ILE A 231 -5.34 3.49 -18.63
C ILE A 231 -5.20 2.16 -19.40
N VAL A 232 -5.00 1.04 -18.70
CA VAL A 232 -4.95 -0.30 -19.34
C VAL A 232 -6.24 -0.59 -20.11
N ASP A 233 -7.39 -0.39 -19.47
CA ASP A 233 -8.69 -0.65 -20.10
C ASP A 233 -8.93 0.28 -21.29
N TRP A 234 -8.56 1.56 -21.20
CA TRP A 234 -8.65 2.49 -22.32
C TRP A 234 -7.80 2.03 -23.51
N LEU A 235 -6.53 1.67 -23.30
CA LEU A 235 -5.62 1.19 -24.34
C LEU A 235 -6.12 -0.13 -24.96
N ALA A 236 -6.59 -1.06 -24.13
CA ALA A 236 -7.08 -2.35 -24.57
C ALA A 236 -8.39 -2.24 -25.37
N CYS A 237 -9.29 -1.34 -24.98
CA CYS A 237 -10.53 -1.09 -25.71
C CYS A 237 -10.28 -0.46 -27.08
N ASP A 238 -9.41 0.57 -27.17
CA ASP A 238 -9.02 1.19 -28.45
C ASP A 238 -8.40 0.16 -29.40
N PHE A 239 -7.50 -0.69 -28.88
CA PHE A 239 -6.87 -1.74 -29.66
C PHE A 239 -7.86 -2.81 -30.12
N LEU A 240 -8.79 -3.22 -29.24
CA LEU A 240 -9.86 -4.17 -29.58
C LEU A 240 -10.79 -3.64 -30.66
N GLU A 241 -11.14 -2.36 -30.59
CA GLU A 241 -11.96 -1.70 -31.61
C GLU A 241 -11.29 -1.73 -32.99
N LYS A 242 -9.98 -1.43 -33.02
CA LYS A 242 -9.18 -1.29 -34.23
C LYS A 242 -8.81 -2.63 -34.86
N TYR A 243 -8.37 -3.59 -34.04
CA TYR A 243 -7.76 -4.84 -34.51
C TYR A 243 -8.56 -6.10 -34.17
N LYS A 244 -9.65 -6.00 -33.41
CA LYS A 244 -10.48 -7.12 -32.93
C LYS A 244 -9.71 -8.12 -32.06
N ILE A 245 -8.63 -7.67 -31.41
CA ILE A 245 -7.79 -8.47 -30.50
C ILE A 245 -7.86 -7.83 -29.11
N ASP A 246 -8.27 -8.60 -28.10
CA ASP A 246 -8.26 -8.16 -26.69
C ASP A 246 -6.92 -8.51 -26.05
N LEU A 247 -6.07 -7.49 -25.86
CA LEU A 247 -4.73 -7.61 -25.29
C LEU A 247 -4.74 -8.11 -23.85
N ARG A 248 -5.85 -7.96 -23.11
CA ARG A 248 -5.97 -8.41 -21.72
C ARG A 248 -6.01 -9.92 -21.58
N ARG A 249 -6.26 -10.66 -22.66
CA ARG A 249 -6.24 -12.13 -22.70
C ARG A 249 -4.82 -12.69 -22.83
N ASP A 250 -3.87 -11.91 -23.32
CA ASP A 250 -2.45 -12.26 -23.35
C ASP A 250 -1.74 -11.68 -22.14
N ARG A 251 -1.15 -12.54 -21.31
CA ARG A 251 -0.54 -12.17 -20.04
C ARG A 251 0.69 -11.28 -20.22
N GLN A 252 1.45 -11.49 -21.28
CA GLN A 252 2.61 -10.67 -21.60
C GLN A 252 2.17 -9.27 -22.08
N ALA A 253 1.17 -9.23 -22.93
CA ALA A 253 0.58 -7.96 -23.38
C ALA A 253 -0.06 -7.20 -22.22
N LEU A 254 -0.83 -7.88 -21.36
CA LEU A 254 -1.41 -7.29 -20.15
C LEU A 254 -0.33 -6.70 -19.24
N GLN A 255 0.76 -7.42 -18.97
CA GLN A 255 1.84 -6.92 -18.13
C GLN A 255 2.52 -5.68 -18.74
N ARG A 256 2.77 -5.69 -20.05
CA ARG A 256 3.34 -4.53 -20.77
C ARG A 256 2.40 -3.32 -20.75
N LEU A 257 1.10 -3.55 -20.89
CA LEU A 257 0.08 -2.49 -20.74
C LEU A 257 0.12 -1.91 -19.33
N THR A 258 0.17 -2.76 -18.31
CA THR A 258 0.18 -2.36 -16.89
C THR A 258 1.40 -1.52 -16.56
N GLU A 259 2.61 -1.93 -16.97
CA GLU A 259 3.84 -1.15 -16.75
C GLU A 259 3.81 0.20 -17.48
N SER A 260 3.30 0.20 -18.71
CA SER A 260 3.16 1.44 -19.48
C SER A 260 2.12 2.38 -18.88
N ALA A 261 1.04 1.84 -18.33
CA ALA A 261 0.00 2.62 -17.65
C ALA A 261 0.52 3.23 -16.36
N GLU A 262 1.23 2.44 -15.51
CA GLU A 262 1.88 2.95 -14.28
C GLU A 262 2.85 4.09 -14.61
N LYS A 263 3.70 3.89 -15.62
CA LYS A 263 4.64 4.91 -16.08
C LYS A 263 3.91 6.17 -16.57
N ALA A 264 2.89 6.03 -17.39
CA ALA A 264 2.11 7.16 -17.91
C ALA A 264 1.43 7.94 -16.77
N LYS A 265 0.82 7.25 -15.77
CA LYS A 265 0.26 7.86 -14.57
C LYS A 265 1.31 8.68 -13.81
N GLN A 266 2.49 8.10 -13.59
CA GLN A 266 3.59 8.79 -12.88
C GLN A 266 4.06 10.03 -13.65
N GLU A 267 4.27 9.93 -14.96
CA GLU A 267 4.69 11.06 -15.81
C GLU A 267 3.64 12.17 -15.83
N LEU A 268 2.35 11.84 -15.93
CA LEU A 268 1.25 12.82 -15.91
C LEU A 268 1.13 13.58 -14.59
N SER A 269 1.78 13.15 -13.53
CA SER A 269 1.90 13.95 -12.31
C SER A 269 2.79 15.19 -12.50
N GLY A 270 3.77 15.12 -13.42
CA GLY A 270 4.69 16.23 -13.72
C GLY A 270 4.42 16.94 -15.05
N VAL A 271 3.90 16.23 -16.06
CA VAL A 271 3.67 16.78 -17.41
C VAL A 271 2.19 16.74 -17.78
N GLN A 272 1.81 17.50 -18.82
CA GLN A 272 0.42 17.56 -19.31
C GLN A 272 0.08 16.44 -20.30
N ILE A 273 1.08 15.93 -21.02
CA ILE A 273 0.90 14.91 -22.06
C ILE A 273 2.10 13.96 -22.01
N THR A 274 1.84 12.66 -22.10
CA THR A 274 2.87 11.62 -22.18
C THR A 274 2.65 10.72 -23.39
N PRO A 275 3.72 10.33 -24.13
CA PRO A 275 3.63 9.33 -25.18
C PRO A 275 3.55 7.92 -24.61
N ILE A 276 2.76 7.06 -25.25
CA ILE A 276 2.68 5.63 -24.95
C ILE A 276 3.09 4.87 -26.20
N SER A 277 4.19 4.11 -26.14
CA SER A 277 4.73 3.31 -27.21
C SER A 277 4.92 1.86 -26.76
N LEU A 278 4.18 0.95 -27.36
CA LEU A 278 4.26 -0.49 -27.10
C LEU A 278 4.46 -1.24 -28.42
N PRO A 279 5.71 -1.31 -28.92
CA PRO A 279 6.01 -2.00 -30.17
C PRO A 279 5.83 -3.51 -30.01
N PHE A 280 5.36 -4.19 -31.07
CA PHE A 280 5.18 -5.65 -31.11
C PHE A 280 4.29 -6.16 -29.95
N ILE A 281 3.16 -5.48 -29.69
CA ILE A 281 2.27 -5.85 -28.57
C ILE A 281 1.40 -7.05 -28.91
N ALA A 282 1.09 -7.27 -30.19
CA ALA A 282 0.36 -8.42 -30.70
C ALA A 282 0.78 -8.75 -32.12
N THR A 283 0.30 -9.88 -32.65
CA THR A 283 0.48 -10.28 -34.04
C THR A 283 -0.89 -10.37 -34.71
N GLY A 284 -1.08 -9.62 -35.78
CA GLY A 284 -2.25 -9.67 -36.63
C GLY A 284 -2.02 -10.50 -37.90
N PRO A 285 -3.05 -10.60 -38.78
CA PRO A 285 -2.93 -11.30 -40.06
C PRO A 285 -1.81 -10.79 -40.99
N ASP A 286 -1.58 -9.48 -40.95
CA ASP A 286 -0.62 -8.79 -41.82
C ASP A 286 0.75 -8.54 -41.15
N GLY A 287 0.98 -9.08 -39.96
CA GLY A 287 2.24 -8.93 -39.25
C GLY A 287 2.09 -8.34 -37.82
N PRO A 288 3.20 -7.83 -37.27
CA PRO A 288 3.21 -7.31 -35.92
C PRO A 288 2.39 -6.03 -35.77
N LEU A 289 1.70 -5.91 -34.65
CA LEU A 289 0.87 -4.77 -34.28
C LEU A 289 1.50 -4.01 -33.12
N HIS A 290 1.28 -2.69 -33.10
CA HIS A 290 1.88 -1.76 -32.14
C HIS A 290 0.82 -0.82 -31.56
N ILE A 291 1.07 -0.31 -30.35
CA ILE A 291 0.37 0.86 -29.80
C ILE A 291 1.34 2.04 -29.87
N GLU A 292 0.93 3.09 -30.60
CA GLU A 292 1.59 4.38 -30.64
C GLU A 292 0.52 5.45 -30.43
N THR A 293 0.48 6.04 -29.24
CA THR A 293 -0.55 7.03 -28.86
C THR A 293 0.00 8.02 -27.84
N LYS A 294 -0.82 8.99 -27.47
CA LYS A 294 -0.52 9.96 -26.40
C LYS A 294 -1.69 10.00 -25.45
N LEU A 295 -1.39 10.12 -24.17
CA LEU A 295 -2.38 10.34 -23.12
C LEU A 295 -2.14 11.73 -22.54
N ASP A 296 -3.16 12.58 -22.53
CA ASP A 296 -3.13 13.84 -21.81
C ASP A 296 -3.75 13.71 -20.42
N ARG A 297 -3.40 14.65 -19.54
CA ARG A 297 -3.84 14.65 -18.15
C ARG A 297 -5.37 14.76 -18.03
N ALA A 298 -6.00 15.60 -18.83
CA ALA A 298 -7.45 15.81 -18.81
C ALA A 298 -8.22 14.53 -19.20
N GLN A 299 -7.71 13.78 -20.17
CA GLN A 299 -8.27 12.48 -20.54
C GLN A 299 -8.10 11.46 -19.40
N PHE A 300 -6.92 11.41 -18.77
CA PHE A 300 -6.68 10.53 -17.61
C PHE A 300 -7.61 10.87 -16.44
N GLU A 301 -7.78 12.15 -16.11
CA GLU A 301 -8.71 12.62 -15.09
C GLU A 301 -10.15 12.20 -15.41
N LYS A 302 -10.59 12.35 -16.66
CA LYS A 302 -11.91 11.91 -17.10
C LYS A 302 -12.11 10.39 -16.96
N LEU A 303 -11.10 9.59 -17.28
CA LEU A 303 -11.12 8.13 -17.14
C LEU A 303 -11.21 7.69 -15.66
N SER A 304 -10.82 8.55 -14.74
CA SER A 304 -10.64 8.23 -13.31
C SER A 304 -11.62 8.94 -12.38
N ILE A 305 -12.60 9.68 -12.90
CA ILE A 305 -13.48 10.54 -12.10
C ILE A 305 -14.27 9.76 -11.03
N ASP A 306 -14.72 8.56 -11.35
CA ASP A 306 -15.43 7.68 -10.43
C ASP A 306 -14.55 7.17 -9.29
N LEU A 307 -13.23 7.07 -9.49
CA LEU A 307 -12.27 6.73 -8.43
C LEU A 307 -12.09 7.91 -7.47
N LEU A 308 -12.08 9.15 -7.98
CA LEU A 308 -12.08 10.33 -7.13
C LEU A 308 -13.33 10.41 -6.24
N ASP A 309 -14.50 10.08 -6.78
CA ASP A 309 -15.75 10.04 -6.01
C ASP A 309 -15.69 9.00 -4.87
N LYS A 310 -14.99 7.88 -5.08
CA LYS A 310 -14.76 6.88 -4.03
C LYS A 310 -13.87 7.39 -2.90
N LEU A 311 -12.92 8.31 -3.16
CA LEU A 311 -12.08 8.91 -2.13
C LEU A 311 -12.84 9.87 -1.21
N LEU A 312 -13.95 10.47 -1.68
CA LEU A 312 -14.73 11.44 -0.91
C LEU A 312 -15.37 10.82 0.35
N LYS A 313 -15.98 9.64 0.21
CA LYS A 313 -16.76 9.00 1.27
C LYS A 313 -15.94 8.73 2.55
N PRO A 314 -14.73 8.11 2.48
CA PRO A 314 -13.90 7.92 3.67
C PRO A 314 -13.51 9.22 4.37
N VAL A 315 -13.20 10.29 3.61
CA VAL A 315 -12.88 11.61 4.19
C VAL A 315 -14.08 12.18 4.94
N GLN A 316 -15.27 12.19 4.32
CA GLN A 316 -16.49 12.69 4.95
C GLN A 316 -16.87 11.86 6.18
N SER A 317 -16.73 10.54 6.11
CA SER A 317 -17.00 9.64 7.24
C SER A 317 -16.05 9.90 8.40
N ALA A 318 -14.74 10.09 8.13
CA ALA A 318 -13.77 10.38 9.16
C ALA A 318 -14.03 11.75 9.84
N LEU A 319 -14.37 12.80 9.08
CA LEU A 319 -14.76 14.11 9.62
C LEU A 319 -16.01 13.97 10.50
N TYR A 320 -17.03 13.29 10.01
CA TYR A 320 -18.27 13.06 10.78
C TYR A 320 -18.01 12.31 12.10
N ASP A 321 -17.24 11.21 12.05
CA ASP A 321 -16.95 10.39 13.22
C ASP A 321 -16.06 11.14 14.26
N SER A 322 -15.17 12.01 13.80
CA SER A 322 -14.33 12.83 14.70
C SER A 322 -15.08 13.98 15.36
N GLY A 323 -16.21 14.39 14.78
CA GLY A 323 -16.95 15.59 15.18
C GLY A 323 -16.25 16.90 14.80
N TRP A 324 -15.26 16.86 13.90
CA TRP A 324 -14.53 18.03 13.43
C TRP A 324 -15.07 18.51 12.09
N ALA A 325 -15.12 19.84 11.93
CA ALA A 325 -15.35 20.47 10.63
C ALA A 325 -14.03 20.52 9.82
N ALA A 326 -14.14 20.69 8.51
CA ALA A 326 -12.96 20.78 7.63
C ALA A 326 -12.05 21.97 8.01
N GLU A 327 -12.65 23.07 8.49
CA GLU A 327 -11.97 24.28 8.95
C GLU A 327 -11.22 24.07 10.27
N ASP A 328 -11.54 23.02 11.01
CA ASP A 328 -10.86 22.66 12.25
C ASP A 328 -9.51 21.97 12.02
N ILE A 329 -9.23 21.52 10.80
CA ILE A 329 -8.00 20.81 10.44
C ILE A 329 -6.89 21.82 10.24
N ASP A 330 -5.87 21.78 11.09
CA ASP A 330 -4.71 22.67 11.02
C ASP A 330 -3.78 22.29 9.87
N GLU A 331 -3.59 20.98 9.63
CA GLU A 331 -2.64 20.49 8.63
C GLU A 331 -3.12 19.19 7.95
N VAL A 332 -2.76 19.05 6.68
CA VAL A 332 -2.99 17.83 5.88
C VAL A 332 -1.66 17.20 5.54
N VAL A 333 -1.49 15.94 5.86
CA VAL A 333 -0.31 15.13 5.52
C VAL A 333 -0.67 14.15 4.42
N LEU A 334 -0.06 14.32 3.25
CA LEU A 334 -0.23 13.42 2.11
C LEU A 334 0.78 12.28 2.20
N VAL A 335 0.29 11.06 2.11
CA VAL A 335 1.05 9.81 2.22
C VAL A 335 0.75 8.91 1.02
N GLY A 336 1.73 8.10 0.62
CA GLY A 336 1.62 7.22 -0.54
C GLY A 336 1.86 7.94 -1.87
N GLY A 337 2.54 7.26 -2.79
CA GLY A 337 2.96 7.84 -4.08
C GLY A 337 1.82 8.33 -4.96
N SER A 338 0.61 7.77 -4.80
CA SER A 338 -0.58 8.15 -5.58
C SER A 338 -1.13 9.54 -5.20
N THR A 339 -0.77 10.09 -4.05
CA THR A 339 -1.11 11.48 -3.66
C THR A 339 -0.35 12.53 -4.47
N ARG A 340 0.64 12.13 -5.27
CA ARG A 340 1.35 13.02 -6.20
C ARG A 340 0.50 13.41 -7.42
N MET A 341 -0.58 12.67 -7.70
CA MET A 341 -1.49 12.99 -8.81
C MET A 341 -2.18 14.35 -8.58
N PRO A 342 -2.11 15.30 -9.55
CA PRO A 342 -2.69 16.63 -9.39
C PRO A 342 -4.19 16.60 -9.07
N MET A 343 -4.97 15.70 -9.68
CA MET A 343 -6.39 15.55 -9.41
C MET A 343 -6.68 15.18 -7.95
N VAL A 344 -5.82 14.37 -7.31
CA VAL A 344 -5.96 14.01 -5.89
C VAL A 344 -5.64 15.20 -4.99
N GLN A 345 -4.57 15.95 -5.32
CA GLN A 345 -4.21 17.15 -4.57
C GLN A 345 -5.31 18.23 -4.66
N GLN A 346 -5.89 18.41 -5.84
CA GLN A 346 -7.02 19.33 -6.04
C GLN A 346 -8.26 18.89 -5.24
N LEU A 347 -8.55 17.58 -5.23
CA LEU A 347 -9.63 17.03 -4.41
C LEU A 347 -9.44 17.36 -2.93
N VAL A 348 -8.24 17.10 -2.40
CA VAL A 348 -7.92 17.39 -0.98
C VAL A 348 -8.05 18.88 -0.68
N GLN A 349 -7.56 19.76 -1.55
CA GLN A 349 -7.68 21.22 -1.39
C GLN A 349 -9.13 21.71 -1.45
N THR A 350 -10.01 21.02 -2.19
CA THR A 350 -11.44 21.33 -2.21
C THR A 350 -12.15 20.91 -0.92
N LEU A 351 -11.65 19.85 -0.28
CA LEU A 351 -12.24 19.28 0.95
C LEU A 351 -11.77 20.00 2.21
N ILE A 352 -10.48 20.37 2.27
CA ILE A 352 -9.84 20.97 3.44
C ILE A 352 -9.24 22.30 3.02
N PRO A 353 -9.61 23.44 3.67
CA PRO A 353 -9.13 24.76 3.30
C PRO A 353 -7.62 24.97 3.40
N ASN A 354 -6.99 24.28 4.38
CA ASN A 354 -5.55 24.39 4.57
C ASN A 354 -4.78 23.55 3.55
N PRO A 355 -3.71 24.10 2.92
CA PRO A 355 -2.94 23.39 1.91
C PRO A 355 -2.19 22.21 2.52
N PRO A 356 -1.99 21.11 1.75
CA PRO A 356 -1.20 19.98 2.20
C PRO A 356 0.24 20.34 2.57
N CYS A 357 0.74 19.72 3.63
CA CYS A 357 2.13 19.84 4.06
C CYS A 357 3.08 19.22 3.03
N GLN A 358 4.16 19.96 2.70
CA GLN A 358 5.18 19.51 1.75
C GLN A 358 6.49 19.06 2.41
N SER A 359 6.56 19.06 3.75
CA SER A 359 7.80 18.80 4.50
C SER A 359 8.16 17.33 4.64
N VAL A 360 7.26 16.39 4.26
CA VAL A 360 7.50 14.95 4.38
C VAL A 360 7.57 14.28 3.01
N ASN A 361 8.42 13.26 2.89
CA ASN A 361 8.42 12.41 1.71
C ASN A 361 7.30 11.37 1.85
N PRO A 362 6.27 11.39 0.97
CA PRO A 362 5.13 10.49 1.07
C PRO A 362 5.47 9.01 0.89
N ASP A 363 6.63 8.69 0.33
CA ASP A 363 7.08 7.31 0.11
C ASP A 363 7.88 6.75 1.31
N GLU A 364 8.36 7.60 2.23
CA GLU A 364 9.26 7.21 3.34
C GLU A 364 8.64 7.45 4.73
N VAL A 365 7.69 8.36 4.82
CA VAL A 365 7.16 8.85 6.10
C VAL A 365 6.58 7.76 6.99
N VAL A 366 5.98 6.72 6.41
CA VAL A 366 5.41 5.58 7.13
C VAL A 366 6.52 4.74 7.77
N ALA A 367 7.58 4.41 7.03
CA ALA A 367 8.72 3.66 7.56
C ALA A 367 9.48 4.45 8.66
N ILE A 368 9.59 5.77 8.48
CA ILE A 368 10.16 6.67 9.50
C ILE A 368 9.37 6.57 10.81
N GLY A 369 8.04 6.66 10.75
CA GLY A 369 7.19 6.54 11.93
C GLY A 369 7.27 5.15 12.58
N ALA A 370 7.36 4.08 11.78
CA ALA A 370 7.56 2.73 12.29
C ALA A 370 8.92 2.58 13.01
N ALA A 371 9.98 3.19 12.49
CA ALA A 371 11.30 3.23 13.15
C ALA A 371 11.26 4.00 14.46
N ILE A 372 10.57 5.15 14.52
CA ILE A 372 10.33 5.91 15.76
C ILE A 372 9.59 5.05 16.78
N GLN A 373 8.54 4.33 16.36
CA GLN A 373 7.81 3.41 17.25
C GLN A 373 8.71 2.28 17.78
N GLY A 374 9.62 1.78 16.96
CA GLY A 374 10.66 0.83 17.38
C GLY A 374 11.52 1.41 18.49
N GLY A 375 11.98 2.66 18.36
CA GLY A 375 12.74 3.38 19.37
C GLY A 375 11.97 3.62 20.67
N ILE A 376 10.66 3.88 20.60
CA ILE A 376 9.79 3.98 21.78
C ILE A 376 9.72 2.64 22.50
N LEU A 377 9.50 1.53 21.79
CA LEU A 377 9.42 0.19 22.37
C LEU A 377 10.75 -0.26 22.99
N ASN A 378 11.87 0.14 22.39
CA ASN A 378 13.21 -0.14 22.91
C ASN A 378 13.64 0.79 24.05
N GLY A 379 12.82 1.80 24.40
CA GLY A 379 13.08 2.76 25.49
C GLY A 379 14.10 3.85 25.17
N GLU A 380 14.47 4.01 23.91
CA GLU A 380 15.35 5.08 23.41
C GLU A 380 14.63 6.43 23.36
N LEU A 381 13.32 6.41 23.12
CA LEU A 381 12.43 7.57 23.11
C LEU A 381 11.37 7.42 24.19
N ARG A 382 11.30 8.36 25.13
CA ARG A 382 10.42 8.24 26.33
C ARG A 382 9.28 9.24 26.37
N ASP A 383 9.35 10.31 25.60
CA ASP A 383 8.42 11.44 25.70
C ASP A 383 7.30 11.40 24.66
N LEU A 384 7.08 10.24 24.04
CA LEU A 384 6.06 10.05 23.01
C LEU A 384 5.02 9.02 23.44
N LEU A 385 3.75 9.37 23.31
CA LEU A 385 2.61 8.50 23.61
C LEU A 385 1.66 8.45 22.41
N LEU A 386 1.31 7.24 21.99
CA LEU A 386 0.41 6.97 20.90
C LEU A 386 -0.87 6.31 21.40
N ASN A 387 -2.00 7.00 21.24
CA ASN A 387 -3.35 6.50 21.48
C ASN A 387 -4.02 6.25 20.11
N ASP A 388 -4.23 5.00 19.77
CA ASP A 388 -4.90 4.61 18.53
C ASP A 388 -6.36 4.19 18.79
N VAL A 389 -7.12 3.93 17.73
CA VAL A 389 -8.52 3.53 17.80
C VAL A 389 -8.79 2.24 17.03
N THR A 390 -9.90 1.57 17.34
CA THR A 390 -10.38 0.45 16.51
C THR A 390 -10.92 0.99 15.19
N PRO A 391 -10.44 0.50 14.02
CA PRO A 391 -10.93 1.01 12.72
C PRO A 391 -12.34 0.50 12.39
N LEU A 392 -12.68 -0.68 12.89
CA LEU A 392 -13.93 -1.37 12.63
C LEU A 392 -14.68 -1.64 13.94
N SER A 393 -16.00 -1.71 13.86
CA SER A 393 -16.80 -2.19 14.99
C SER A 393 -16.59 -3.68 15.18
N LEU A 394 -16.36 -4.11 16.43
CA LEU A 394 -16.26 -5.51 16.82
C LEU A 394 -17.57 -5.97 17.46
N GLY A 395 -18.04 -7.14 17.10
CA GLY A 395 -19.30 -7.65 17.60
C GLY A 395 -19.40 -9.16 17.53
N LEU A 396 -20.53 -9.67 18.01
CA LEU A 396 -20.90 -11.08 17.93
C LEU A 396 -22.01 -11.25 16.89
N GLU A 397 -21.85 -12.25 16.04
CA GLU A 397 -22.94 -12.71 15.20
C GLU A 397 -24.03 -13.34 16.06
N THR A 398 -25.28 -12.94 15.81
CA THR A 398 -26.45 -13.42 16.53
C THR A 398 -27.41 -14.13 15.59
N VAL A 399 -28.48 -14.70 16.14
CA VAL A 399 -29.50 -15.41 15.36
C VAL A 399 -30.03 -14.52 14.22
N GLY A 400 -30.09 -15.08 13.01
CA GLY A 400 -30.53 -14.37 11.81
C GLY A 400 -29.47 -13.55 11.09
N GLY A 401 -28.18 -13.77 11.37
CA GLY A 401 -27.07 -13.08 10.69
C GLY A 401 -26.89 -11.61 11.13
N LEU A 402 -27.49 -11.22 12.27
CA LEU A 402 -27.37 -9.87 12.80
C LEU A 402 -26.12 -9.76 13.69
N MET A 403 -25.38 -8.67 13.53
CA MET A 403 -24.22 -8.36 14.36
C MET A 403 -24.63 -7.51 15.56
N LYS A 404 -24.41 -8.03 16.78
CA LYS A 404 -24.47 -7.23 18.00
C LYS A 404 -23.11 -6.57 18.23
N VAL A 405 -23.03 -5.26 18.02
CA VAL A 405 -21.80 -4.50 18.26
C VAL A 405 -21.48 -4.49 19.75
N LEU A 406 -20.24 -4.87 20.10
CA LEU A 406 -19.69 -4.82 21.45
C LEU A 406 -18.72 -3.64 21.61
N ILE A 407 -17.84 -3.41 20.66
CA ILE A 407 -16.91 -2.30 20.61
C ILE A 407 -17.16 -1.53 19.32
N PRO A 408 -17.68 -0.30 19.39
CA PRO A 408 -17.87 0.54 18.21
C PRO A 408 -16.54 0.91 17.54
N ARG A 409 -16.57 1.15 16.23
CA ARG A 409 -15.43 1.74 15.52
C ARG A 409 -15.01 3.06 16.16
N ASN A 410 -13.77 3.44 15.98
CA ASN A 410 -13.15 4.64 16.56
C ASN A 410 -13.17 4.67 18.11
N THR A 411 -13.25 3.49 18.75
CA THR A 411 -13.05 3.36 20.20
C THR A 411 -11.55 3.36 20.52
N PRO A 412 -11.07 4.21 21.44
CA PRO A 412 -9.65 4.23 21.87
C PRO A 412 -9.18 2.87 22.38
N ILE A 413 -7.95 2.50 21.99
CA ILE A 413 -7.31 1.25 22.44
C ILE A 413 -6.12 1.55 23.37
N PRO A 414 -5.85 0.68 24.39
CA PRO A 414 -6.51 -0.61 24.64
C PRO A 414 -7.90 -0.49 25.25
N VAL A 415 -8.83 -1.33 24.81
CA VAL A 415 -10.21 -1.40 25.33
C VAL A 415 -10.57 -2.84 25.67
N ARG A 416 -11.35 -3.03 26.72
CA ARG A 416 -11.93 -4.32 27.13
C ARG A 416 -13.42 -4.16 27.39
N GLN A 417 -14.24 -4.99 26.75
CA GLN A 417 -15.67 -5.08 26.97
C GLN A 417 -16.02 -6.49 27.42
N SER A 418 -16.82 -6.61 28.48
CA SER A 418 -17.30 -7.87 29.06
C SER A 418 -18.81 -8.00 28.93
#